data_37a168f08756494fc76d7cb9ff0d7e04
#
_entry.id   37a168f08756494fc76d7cb9ff0d7e04
#
_cell.length_a   1.000
_cell.length_b   1.000
_cell.length_c   1.000
_cell.angle_alpha   90.00
_cell.angle_beta   90.00
_cell.angle_gamma   90.00
#
_symmetry.space_group_name_H-M   'P 1'
#
loop_
_entity.id
_entity.type
_entity.pdbx_description
1 polymer ?
#
loop_
_entity_poly.entity_id
_entity_poly.type
_entity_poly.pdbx_seq_one_letter_code
_entity_poly.pdbx_strand_id
1 'polypeptide(L)'
;KYVDGQLATRFNANEERKAKVLLPFKMKKVSGYARLNYNQYVYDAFNFNQFDAIFSGYYKNFKANVSTLLNWISNKPFYITSNIAISYRMRNNLILRPSFEYNISDKQLLRHRIEIEKRVSKMYFSASYERNSLSKTDNFFLNFRYDLPFARAGFTSSYTNNRLNFSENAQGSIAFGLGDGSVKPGYNSALGKGGILFYPFLDLNQNRKRDKGEQ
;
A
#
# COMPACT_ATOMS: atom_id res chain seq x y z
N LYS A 1 13.69 16.50 12.83
CA LYS A 1 13.15 15.78 14.01
C LYS A 1 11.72 16.25 14.25
N TYR A 2 10.80 15.34 14.30
CA TYR A 2 9.40 15.62 14.63
C TYR A 2 9.02 14.76 15.84
N VAL A 3 8.52 15.41 16.88
CA VAL A 3 7.99 14.76 18.08
C VAL A 3 6.58 15.26 18.27
N ASP A 4 5.62 14.36 18.32
CA ASP A 4 4.22 14.65 18.58
C ASP A 4 3.77 13.86 19.81
N GLY A 5 3.07 14.51 20.73
CA GLY A 5 2.49 13.91 21.92
C GLY A 5 1.03 14.28 22.01
N GLN A 6 0.17 13.29 22.14
CA GLN A 6 -1.28 13.49 22.31
C GLN A 6 -1.75 12.86 23.61
N LEU A 7 -2.50 13.63 24.38
CA LEU A 7 -3.25 13.16 25.54
C LEU A 7 -4.73 13.27 25.21
N ALA A 8 -5.48 12.18 25.29
CA ALA A 8 -6.92 12.17 25.09
C ALA A 8 -7.62 11.45 26.24
N THR A 9 -8.58 12.10 26.86
CA THR A 9 -9.50 11.47 27.83
C THR A 9 -10.81 11.17 27.13
N ARG A 10 -11.24 9.91 27.14
CA ARG A 10 -12.57 9.50 26.64
C ARG A 10 -13.54 9.25 27.79
N PHE A 11 -14.82 9.50 27.54
CA PHE A 11 -15.91 9.13 28.44
C PHE A 11 -15.80 7.66 28.85
N ASN A 12 -15.84 7.35 30.16
CA ASN A 12 -15.68 6.09 30.87
C ASN A 12 -14.27 5.79 31.42
N ALA A 13 -13.62 6.79 31.98
CA ALA A 13 -12.38 6.64 32.76
C ALA A 13 -11.17 6.00 32.03
N ASN A 14 -11.20 5.87 30.71
CA ASN A 14 -10.08 5.39 29.94
C ASN A 14 -9.20 6.58 29.48
N GLU A 15 -7.99 6.63 29.97
CA GLU A 15 -6.99 7.59 29.55
C GLU A 15 -6.14 6.95 28.44
N GLU A 16 -5.95 7.68 27.34
CA GLU A 16 -5.07 7.30 26.25
C GLU A 16 -3.89 8.27 26.17
N ARG A 17 -2.67 7.76 26.25
CA ARG A 17 -1.43 8.54 26.12
C ARG A 17 -0.66 8.08 24.90
N LYS A 18 -0.29 9.02 24.03
CA LYS A 18 0.44 8.75 22.78
C LYS A 18 1.69 9.61 22.69
N ALA A 19 2.76 8.99 22.26
CA ALA A 19 3.98 9.70 21.88
C ALA A 19 4.48 9.16 20.55
N LYS A 20 4.89 10.06 19.65
CA LYS A 20 5.42 9.71 18.34
C LYS A 20 6.69 10.50 18.04
N VAL A 21 7.72 9.80 17.62
CA VAL A 21 8.98 10.39 17.19
C VAL A 21 9.29 9.92 15.77
N LEU A 22 9.59 10.87 14.88
CA LEU A 22 10.04 10.59 13.52
C LEU A 22 11.43 11.18 13.32
N LEU A 23 12.39 10.33 12.98
CA LEU A 23 13.80 10.67 12.80
C LEU A 23 14.21 10.32 11.37
N PRO A 24 14.14 11.25 10.41
CA PRO A 24 14.72 11.03 9.09
C PRO A 24 16.24 11.03 9.20
N PHE A 25 16.88 10.19 8.40
CA PHE A 25 18.33 10.12 8.31
C PHE A 25 18.81 10.01 6.86
N LYS A 26 20.01 10.50 6.63
CA LYS A 26 20.75 10.31 5.39
C LYS A 26 22.21 10.06 5.74
N MET A 27 22.71 8.89 5.39
CA MET A 27 24.08 8.46 5.64
C MET A 27 24.71 8.05 4.31
N LYS A 28 25.60 8.88 3.76
CA LYS A 28 26.19 8.66 2.42
C LYS A 28 25.11 8.39 1.35
N LYS A 29 25.02 7.16 0.89
CA LYS A 29 24.09 6.71 -0.17
C LYS A 29 22.81 6.05 0.36
N VAL A 30 22.69 5.88 1.68
CA VAL A 30 21.52 5.32 2.35
C VAL A 30 20.70 6.46 2.92
N SER A 31 19.41 6.48 2.62
CA SER A 31 18.46 7.40 3.21
C SER A 31 17.26 6.64 3.76
N GLY A 32 16.60 7.22 4.76
CA GLY A 32 15.49 6.54 5.40
C GLY A 32 14.94 7.32 6.59
N TYR A 33 14.16 6.62 7.38
CA TYR A 33 13.63 7.15 8.64
C TYR A 33 13.50 6.05 9.69
N ALA A 34 13.58 6.47 10.95
CA ALA A 34 13.13 5.70 12.09
C ALA A 34 11.89 6.36 12.67
N ARG A 35 10.86 5.58 12.98
CA ARG A 35 9.64 6.03 13.63
C ARG A 35 9.42 5.20 14.87
N LEU A 36 9.23 5.88 16.00
CA LEU A 36 8.91 5.28 17.28
C LEU A 36 7.54 5.80 17.68
N ASN A 37 6.63 4.91 17.98
CA ASN A 37 5.31 5.23 18.52
C ASN A 37 5.14 4.51 19.86
N TYR A 38 4.63 5.22 20.83
CA TYR A 38 4.22 4.66 22.11
C TYR A 38 2.77 5.00 22.35
N ASN A 39 1.95 3.99 22.67
CA ASN A 39 0.57 4.14 23.06
C ASN A 39 0.37 3.45 24.41
N GLN A 40 -0.26 4.17 25.34
CA GLN A 40 -0.70 3.63 26.61
C GLN A 40 -2.19 3.82 26.74
N TYR A 41 -2.88 2.74 27.08
CA TYR A 41 -4.29 2.73 27.39
C TYR A 41 -4.46 2.36 28.86
N VAL A 42 -5.01 3.30 29.62
CA VAL A 42 -5.24 3.12 31.08
C VAL A 42 -6.69 2.72 31.28
N TYR A 43 -6.91 1.54 31.81
CA TYR A 43 -8.20 1.03 32.26
C TYR A 43 -8.20 0.89 33.78
N ASP A 44 -9.37 0.85 34.40
CA ASP A 44 -9.48 0.74 35.86
C ASP A 44 -8.78 -0.51 36.43
N ALA A 45 -8.80 -1.61 35.67
CA ALA A 45 -8.26 -2.90 36.11
C ALA A 45 -6.82 -3.16 35.63
N PHE A 46 -6.36 -2.51 34.54
CA PHE A 46 -5.05 -2.78 33.94
C PHE A 46 -4.61 -1.66 33.01
N ASN A 47 -3.31 -1.60 32.75
CA ASN A 47 -2.75 -0.74 31.69
C ASN A 47 -2.28 -1.61 30.54
N PHE A 48 -2.73 -1.29 29.32
CA PHE A 48 -2.20 -1.87 28.09
C PHE A 48 -1.23 -0.87 27.46
N ASN A 49 -0.05 -1.34 27.16
CA ASN A 49 1.01 -0.53 26.56
C ASN A 49 1.44 -1.16 25.24
N GLN A 50 1.66 -0.32 24.26
CA GLN A 50 2.14 -0.69 22.95
C GLN A 50 3.30 0.23 22.53
N PHE A 51 4.40 -0.37 22.14
CA PHE A 51 5.52 0.32 21.53
C PHE A 51 5.77 -0.24 20.13
N ASP A 52 5.79 0.63 19.14
CA ASP A 52 6.03 0.30 17.74
C ASP A 52 7.27 1.05 17.25
N ALA A 53 8.28 0.32 16.84
CA ALA A 53 9.49 0.84 16.25
C ALA A 53 9.57 0.42 14.78
N ILE A 54 9.61 1.40 13.88
CA ILE A 54 9.77 1.17 12.45
C ILE A 54 11.06 1.81 11.97
N PHE A 55 11.89 1.02 11.33
CA PHE A 55 13.07 1.46 10.63
C PHE A 55 12.88 1.18 9.13
N SER A 56 12.98 2.21 8.31
CA SER A 56 12.88 2.10 6.86
C SER A 56 14.10 2.75 6.21
N GLY A 57 14.80 1.98 5.37
CA GLY A 57 15.96 2.45 4.64
C GLY A 57 15.92 2.07 3.17
N TYR A 58 16.50 2.90 2.32
CA TYR A 58 16.65 2.65 0.90
C TYR A 58 18.06 3.00 0.41
N TYR A 59 18.54 2.13 -0.45
CA TYR A 59 19.80 2.27 -1.13
C TYR A 59 19.65 1.80 -2.57
N LYS A 60 19.76 2.72 -3.54
CA LYS A 60 19.52 2.41 -4.95
C LYS A 60 18.18 1.66 -5.17
N ASN A 61 18.26 0.42 -5.60
CA ASN A 61 17.12 -0.45 -5.91
C ASN A 61 16.63 -1.28 -4.71
N PHE A 62 17.30 -1.16 -3.56
CA PHE A 62 16.94 -1.82 -2.32
C PHE A 62 16.13 -0.93 -1.41
N LYS A 63 15.06 -1.49 -0.85
CA LYS A 63 14.35 -0.94 0.29
C LYS A 63 14.25 -2.02 1.35
N ALA A 64 14.63 -1.69 2.58
CA ALA A 64 14.44 -2.55 3.74
C ALA A 64 13.52 -1.86 4.74
N ASN A 65 12.63 -2.63 5.33
CA ASN A 65 11.71 -2.18 6.36
C ASN A 65 11.75 -3.19 7.51
N VAL A 66 12.01 -2.71 8.69
CA VAL A 66 11.95 -3.51 9.92
C VAL A 66 10.95 -2.82 10.83
N SER A 67 9.92 -3.55 11.25
CA SER A 67 8.97 -3.07 12.25
C SER A 67 8.92 -4.03 13.42
N THR A 68 9.06 -3.50 14.62
CA THR A 68 8.99 -4.28 15.86
C THR A 68 7.89 -3.72 16.72
N LEU A 69 6.98 -4.59 17.09
CA LEU A 69 5.84 -4.31 17.95
C LEU A 69 6.07 -4.98 19.29
N LEU A 70 5.99 -4.20 20.35
CA LEU A 70 6.13 -4.65 21.73
C LEU A 70 4.85 -4.28 22.46
N ASN A 71 4.14 -5.31 22.94
CA ASN A 71 2.90 -5.16 23.69
C ASN A 71 3.09 -5.72 25.11
N TRP A 72 2.52 -5.04 26.09
CA TRP A 72 2.46 -5.59 27.46
C TRP A 72 1.26 -5.03 28.22
N ILE A 73 0.78 -5.86 29.13
CA ILE A 73 -0.23 -5.50 30.11
C ILE A 73 0.48 -5.48 31.47
N SER A 74 0.06 -4.58 32.37
CA SER A 74 0.62 -4.50 33.73
C SER A 74 0.71 -5.92 34.36
N ASN A 75 1.89 -6.26 34.87
CA ASN A 75 2.17 -7.55 35.53
C ASN A 75 2.14 -8.80 34.63
N LYS A 76 2.16 -8.63 33.29
CA LYS A 76 2.28 -9.74 32.33
C LYS A 76 3.58 -9.63 31.53
N PRO A 77 4.10 -10.76 30.99
CA PRO A 77 5.28 -10.74 30.16
C PRO A 77 5.09 -9.95 28.88
N PHE A 78 6.18 -9.42 28.35
CA PHE A 78 6.18 -8.73 27.07
C PHE A 78 5.90 -9.68 25.91
N TYR A 79 5.09 -9.22 24.97
CA TYR A 79 4.89 -9.89 23.70
C TYR A 79 5.54 -9.05 22.59
N ILE A 80 6.57 -9.62 21.97
CA ILE A 80 7.39 -8.90 20.98
C ILE A 80 7.33 -9.63 19.65
N THR A 81 6.87 -8.93 18.62
CA THR A 81 6.92 -9.39 17.23
C THR A 81 7.73 -8.46 16.37
N SER A 82 8.47 -9.00 15.43
CA SER A 82 9.24 -8.23 14.47
C SER A 82 8.91 -8.71 13.05
N ASN A 83 8.67 -7.74 12.16
CA ASN A 83 8.48 -7.98 10.74
C ASN A 83 9.64 -7.34 9.98
N ILE A 84 10.27 -8.14 9.13
CA ILE A 84 11.36 -7.71 8.25
C ILE A 84 10.85 -7.87 6.81
N ALA A 85 10.80 -6.79 6.06
CA ALA A 85 10.42 -6.79 4.66
C ALA A 85 11.52 -6.13 3.82
N ILE A 86 11.93 -6.81 2.77
CA ILE A 86 12.91 -6.32 1.82
C ILE A 86 12.24 -6.17 0.46
N SER A 87 12.57 -5.14 -0.27
CA SER A 87 12.13 -4.96 -1.66
C SER A 87 13.34 -4.67 -2.52
N TYR A 88 13.54 -5.49 -3.53
CA TYR A 88 14.59 -5.32 -4.51
C TYR A 88 14.02 -5.17 -5.92
N ARG A 89 14.31 -4.02 -6.55
CA ARG A 89 13.91 -3.77 -7.94
C ARG A 89 15.06 -4.13 -8.88
N MET A 90 14.83 -5.14 -9.70
CA MET A 90 15.75 -5.56 -10.74
C MET A 90 15.71 -4.63 -11.96
N ARG A 91 16.70 -4.76 -12.85
CA ARG A 91 16.89 -3.89 -14.01
C ARG A 91 15.72 -3.92 -15.02
N ASN A 92 14.97 -5.00 -15.09
CA ASN A 92 13.84 -5.22 -15.99
C ASN A 92 12.46 -4.91 -15.36
N ASN A 93 12.43 -4.04 -14.32
CA ASN A 93 11.23 -3.71 -13.54
C ASN A 93 10.57 -4.90 -12.81
N LEU A 94 11.31 -6.00 -12.63
CA LEU A 94 10.91 -7.06 -11.73
C LEU A 94 11.22 -6.64 -10.30
N ILE A 95 10.25 -6.78 -9.41
CA ILE A 95 10.40 -6.48 -7.99
C ILE A 95 10.23 -7.76 -7.21
N LEU A 96 11.19 -8.07 -6.35
CA LEU A 96 11.14 -9.19 -5.41
C LEU A 96 10.96 -8.63 -4.00
N ARG A 97 10.00 -9.18 -3.25
CA ARG A 97 9.69 -8.76 -1.87
C ARG A 97 9.60 -9.96 -0.92
N PRO A 98 10.72 -10.44 -0.38
CA PRO A 98 10.67 -11.33 0.77
C PRO A 98 10.28 -10.57 2.04
N SER A 99 9.48 -11.22 2.89
CA SER A 99 9.16 -10.71 4.23
C SER A 99 9.04 -11.86 5.23
N PHE A 100 9.40 -11.57 6.49
CA PHE A 100 9.42 -12.52 7.58
C PHE A 100 8.83 -11.87 8.82
N GLU A 101 7.96 -12.56 9.50
CA GLU A 101 7.41 -12.15 10.76
C GLU A 101 7.82 -13.16 11.86
N TYR A 102 8.48 -12.66 12.87
CA TYR A 102 9.07 -13.47 13.93
C TYR A 102 8.58 -12.99 15.29
N ASN A 103 8.11 -13.94 16.10
CA ASN A 103 7.80 -13.70 17.50
C ASN A 103 9.08 -13.91 18.33
N ILE A 104 9.60 -12.81 18.88
CA ILE A 104 10.83 -12.80 19.66
C ILE A 104 10.60 -13.43 21.03
N SER A 105 9.41 -13.20 21.63
CA SER A 105 9.06 -13.73 22.95
C SER A 105 9.03 -15.27 22.96
N ASP A 106 8.40 -15.86 21.94
CA ASP A 106 8.25 -17.31 21.81
C ASP A 106 9.34 -17.95 20.93
N LYS A 107 10.27 -17.15 20.40
CA LYS A 107 11.33 -17.60 19.49
C LYS A 107 10.82 -18.37 18.29
N GLN A 108 9.70 -17.94 17.72
CA GLN A 108 8.99 -18.65 16.65
C GLN A 108 8.81 -17.79 15.41
N LEU A 109 9.07 -18.39 14.23
CA LEU A 109 8.70 -17.80 12.95
C LEU A 109 7.19 -17.91 12.77
N LEU A 110 6.49 -16.75 12.69
CA LEU A 110 5.04 -16.71 12.54
C LEU A 110 4.64 -16.84 11.07
N ARG A 111 5.32 -16.12 10.21
CA ARG A 111 4.97 -16.03 8.80
C ARG A 111 6.19 -15.72 7.96
N HIS A 112 6.26 -16.32 6.79
CA HIS A 112 7.15 -15.86 5.74
C HIS A 112 6.38 -15.75 4.42
N ARG A 113 6.76 -14.74 3.63
CA ARG A 113 6.14 -14.44 2.34
C ARG A 113 7.22 -14.04 1.35
N ILE A 114 7.05 -14.53 0.14
CA ILE A 114 7.80 -14.09 -1.02
C ILE A 114 6.79 -13.55 -2.04
N GLU A 115 7.04 -12.36 -2.54
CA GLU A 115 6.22 -11.74 -3.58
C GLU A 115 7.09 -11.31 -4.75
N ILE A 116 6.62 -11.62 -5.94
CA ILE A 116 7.23 -11.21 -7.20
C ILE A 116 6.23 -10.33 -7.93
N GLU A 117 6.67 -9.16 -8.37
CA GLU A 117 5.85 -8.21 -9.12
C GLU A 117 6.56 -7.79 -10.39
N LYS A 118 5.84 -7.74 -11.50
CA LYS A 118 6.35 -7.21 -12.76
C LYS A 118 5.32 -6.33 -13.44
N ARG A 119 5.78 -5.19 -13.94
CA ARG A 119 4.99 -4.31 -14.78
C ARG A 119 5.66 -4.15 -16.14
N VAL A 120 4.91 -4.44 -17.19
CA VAL A 120 5.36 -4.32 -18.59
C VAL A 120 4.30 -3.53 -19.35
N SER A 121 4.61 -2.29 -19.74
CA SER A 121 3.66 -1.43 -20.43
C SER A 121 2.32 -1.34 -19.70
N LYS A 122 1.25 -1.87 -20.29
CA LYS A 122 -0.12 -1.87 -19.76
C LYS A 122 -0.46 -3.11 -18.92
N MET A 123 0.48 -4.05 -18.79
CA MET A 123 0.30 -5.28 -18.01
C MET A 123 0.93 -5.15 -16.64
N TYR A 124 0.23 -5.65 -15.64
CA TYR A 124 0.72 -5.83 -14.29
C TYR A 124 0.51 -7.29 -13.89
N PHE A 125 1.54 -7.88 -13.34
CA PHE A 125 1.53 -9.25 -12.83
C PHE A 125 2.14 -9.26 -11.43
N SER A 126 1.50 -9.96 -10.51
CA SER A 126 2.12 -10.30 -9.23
C SER A 126 1.78 -11.73 -8.84
N ALA A 127 2.75 -12.39 -8.23
CA ALA A 127 2.60 -13.71 -7.63
C ALA A 127 3.17 -13.66 -6.23
N SER A 128 2.51 -14.28 -5.26
CA SER A 128 3.06 -14.41 -3.92
C SER A 128 2.77 -15.78 -3.33
N TYR A 129 3.72 -16.27 -2.55
CA TYR A 129 3.60 -17.41 -1.67
C TYR A 129 3.79 -16.94 -0.24
N GLU A 130 2.89 -17.35 0.63
CA GLU A 130 2.93 -17.08 2.06
C GLU A 130 2.67 -18.38 2.84
N ARG A 131 3.50 -18.63 3.84
CA ARG A 131 3.25 -19.69 4.84
C ARG A 131 3.06 -19.08 6.21
N ASN A 132 1.94 -19.40 6.83
CA ASN A 132 1.68 -19.13 8.23
C ASN A 132 2.08 -20.36 9.04
N SER A 133 3.08 -20.21 9.92
CA SER A 133 3.62 -21.33 10.70
C SER A 133 2.70 -21.75 11.84
N LEU A 134 1.88 -20.83 12.39
CA LEU A 134 0.94 -21.11 13.47
C LEU A 134 -0.23 -21.98 12.98
N SER A 135 -0.88 -21.54 11.91
CA SER A 135 -2.01 -22.28 11.32
C SER A 135 -1.55 -23.40 10.37
N LYS A 136 -0.25 -23.52 10.09
CA LYS A 136 0.33 -24.44 9.11
C LYS A 136 -0.31 -24.33 7.72
N THR A 137 -0.70 -23.11 7.34
CA THR A 137 -1.39 -22.85 6.08
C THR A 137 -0.44 -22.27 5.04
N ASP A 138 -0.58 -22.75 3.83
CA ASP A 138 0.11 -22.26 2.65
C ASP A 138 -0.88 -21.49 1.77
N ASN A 139 -0.52 -20.28 1.39
CA ASN A 139 -1.31 -19.39 0.55
C ASN A 139 -0.55 -19.01 -0.69
N PHE A 140 -1.13 -19.23 -1.85
CA PHE A 140 -0.64 -18.76 -3.12
C PHE A 140 -1.59 -17.72 -3.69
N PHE A 141 -1.05 -16.60 -4.15
CA PHE A 141 -1.82 -15.55 -4.82
C PHE A 141 -1.24 -15.26 -6.17
N LEU A 142 -2.12 -15.14 -7.15
CA LEU A 142 -1.84 -14.65 -8.48
C LEU A 142 -2.71 -13.46 -8.78
N ASN A 143 -2.13 -12.39 -9.31
CA ASN A 143 -2.86 -11.23 -9.76
C ASN A 143 -2.32 -10.81 -11.13
N PHE A 144 -3.22 -10.72 -12.08
CA PHE A 144 -2.95 -10.20 -13.41
C PHE A 144 -3.91 -9.04 -13.71
N ARG A 145 -3.39 -7.96 -14.28
CA ARG A 145 -4.16 -6.81 -14.70
C ARG A 145 -3.67 -6.32 -16.04
N TYR A 146 -4.61 -5.98 -16.90
CA TYR A 146 -4.36 -5.40 -18.20
C TYR A 146 -5.15 -4.10 -18.37
N ASP A 147 -4.44 -2.98 -18.60
CA ASP A 147 -5.02 -1.66 -18.80
C ASP A 147 -5.23 -1.42 -20.30
N LEU A 148 -6.44 -1.70 -20.80
CA LEU A 148 -6.88 -1.33 -22.14
C LEU A 148 -7.15 0.17 -22.22
N PRO A 149 -7.20 0.79 -23.42
CA PRO A 149 -7.56 2.20 -23.55
C PRO A 149 -8.95 2.55 -22.99
N PHE A 150 -9.88 1.61 -23.05
CA PHE A 150 -11.29 1.79 -22.70
C PHE A 150 -11.73 0.99 -21.46
N ALA A 151 -10.94 0.05 -20.99
CA ALA A 151 -11.28 -0.79 -19.85
C ALA A 151 -10.03 -1.29 -19.15
N ARG A 152 -10.17 -1.64 -17.88
CA ARG A 152 -9.19 -2.42 -17.13
C ARG A 152 -9.77 -3.80 -16.87
N ALA A 153 -9.09 -4.83 -17.32
CA ALA A 153 -9.40 -6.21 -17.00
C ALA A 153 -8.45 -6.71 -15.90
N GLY A 154 -8.96 -7.42 -14.94
CA GLY A 154 -8.21 -8.01 -13.84
C GLY A 154 -8.63 -9.45 -13.61
N PHE A 155 -7.66 -10.25 -13.23
CA PHE A 155 -7.83 -11.64 -12.81
C PHE A 155 -7.04 -11.84 -11.54
N THR A 156 -7.67 -12.40 -10.52
CA THR A 156 -7.02 -12.81 -9.28
C THR A 156 -7.34 -14.27 -9.00
N SER A 157 -6.34 -15.00 -8.55
CA SER A 157 -6.49 -16.37 -8.09
C SER A 157 -5.82 -16.52 -6.73
N SER A 158 -6.47 -17.22 -5.82
CA SER A 158 -5.89 -17.58 -4.54
C SER A 158 -6.12 -19.06 -4.25
N TYR A 159 -5.07 -19.71 -3.75
CA TYR A 159 -5.12 -21.08 -3.29
C TYR A 159 -4.73 -21.10 -1.81
N THR A 160 -5.65 -21.60 -0.98
CA THR A 160 -5.48 -21.70 0.47
C THR A 160 -6.17 -22.98 0.97
N ASN A 161 -5.46 -23.80 1.73
CA ASN A 161 -6.02 -25.01 2.36
C ASN A 161 -6.80 -25.88 1.36
N ASN A 162 -6.22 -26.23 0.23
CA ASN A 162 -6.83 -27.03 -0.83
C ASN A 162 -8.09 -26.39 -1.46
N ARG A 163 -8.32 -25.09 -1.25
CA ARG A 163 -9.40 -24.34 -1.90
C ARG A 163 -8.80 -23.37 -2.88
N LEU A 164 -9.28 -23.44 -4.11
CA LEU A 164 -8.90 -22.54 -5.19
C LEU A 164 -10.06 -21.57 -5.44
N ASN A 165 -9.77 -20.28 -5.37
CA ASN A 165 -10.72 -19.21 -5.64
C ASN A 165 -10.23 -18.40 -6.84
N PHE A 166 -11.16 -18.03 -7.69
CA PHE A 166 -10.93 -17.13 -8.82
C PHE A 166 -11.83 -15.91 -8.70
N SER A 167 -11.34 -14.78 -9.11
CA SER A 167 -12.13 -13.57 -9.26
C SER A 167 -11.67 -12.84 -10.51
N GLU A 168 -12.62 -12.48 -11.35
CA GLU A 168 -12.41 -11.67 -12.52
C GLU A 168 -13.11 -10.34 -12.33
N ASN A 169 -12.48 -9.27 -12.77
CA ASN A 169 -13.06 -7.95 -12.75
C ASN A 169 -12.77 -7.23 -14.07
N ALA A 170 -13.73 -6.44 -14.51
CA ALA A 170 -13.56 -5.50 -15.59
C ALA A 170 -14.17 -4.16 -15.17
N GLN A 171 -13.45 -3.09 -15.38
CA GLN A 171 -13.94 -1.75 -15.09
C GLN A 171 -13.56 -0.80 -16.22
N GLY A 172 -14.46 0.12 -16.51
CA GLY A 172 -14.24 1.16 -17.49
C GLY A 172 -15.22 2.31 -17.26
N SER A 173 -15.05 3.37 -18.02
CA SER A 173 -15.95 4.50 -18.01
C SER A 173 -16.11 5.03 -19.43
N ILE A 174 -17.27 5.62 -19.72
CA ILE A 174 -17.55 6.32 -20.96
C ILE A 174 -17.96 7.74 -20.56
N ALA A 175 -17.25 8.72 -21.08
CA ALA A 175 -17.60 10.12 -20.94
C ALA A 175 -18.22 10.62 -22.24
N PHE A 176 -19.38 11.28 -22.15
CA PHE A 176 -20.06 11.90 -23.27
C PHE A 176 -19.85 13.40 -23.22
N GLY A 177 -19.40 13.99 -24.30
CA GLY A 177 -19.29 15.45 -24.44
C GLY A 177 -20.68 16.05 -24.69
N LEU A 178 -21.06 17.02 -23.83
CA LEU A 178 -22.28 17.80 -24.03
C LEU A 178 -21.99 18.85 -25.11
N GLY A 179 -22.57 18.68 -26.28
CA GLY A 179 -22.55 19.68 -27.37
C GLY A 179 -21.79 19.26 -28.64
N ASP A 180 -20.82 18.35 -28.56
CA ASP A 180 -20.07 17.87 -29.72
C ASP A 180 -20.30 16.36 -30.04
N GLY A 181 -21.10 15.68 -29.20
CA GLY A 181 -21.35 14.25 -29.35
C GLY A 181 -20.11 13.37 -29.16
N SER A 182 -19.01 13.92 -28.61
CA SER A 182 -17.78 13.16 -28.39
C SER A 182 -17.98 12.05 -27.35
N VAL A 183 -17.45 10.86 -27.63
CA VAL A 183 -17.45 9.72 -26.72
C VAL A 183 -16.00 9.40 -26.38
N LYS A 184 -15.65 9.46 -25.09
CA LYS A 184 -14.31 9.14 -24.63
C LYS A 184 -14.37 7.98 -23.63
N PRO A 185 -13.92 6.79 -24.03
CA PRO A 185 -13.77 5.67 -23.12
C PRO A 185 -12.52 5.82 -22.26
N GLY A 186 -12.56 5.30 -21.01
CA GLY A 186 -11.44 5.30 -20.08
C GLY A 186 -11.41 4.03 -19.24
N TYR A 187 -10.23 3.62 -18.84
CA TYR A 187 -10.07 2.43 -17.98
C TYR A 187 -10.22 2.72 -16.48
N ASN A 188 -10.28 3.98 -16.09
CA ASN A 188 -10.56 4.39 -14.71
C ASN A 188 -12.04 4.78 -14.57
N SER A 189 -12.61 4.52 -13.40
CA SER A 189 -13.93 5.07 -13.08
C SER A 189 -13.88 6.59 -13.12
N ALA A 190 -14.69 7.21 -13.98
CA ALA A 190 -14.83 8.66 -14.10
C ALA A 190 -16.13 9.18 -13.43
N LEU A 191 -16.84 8.33 -12.68
CA LEU A 191 -18.04 8.74 -11.96
C LEU A 191 -17.74 9.90 -11.00
N GLY A 192 -18.47 11.00 -11.14
CA GLY A 192 -18.29 12.21 -10.33
C GLY A 192 -17.06 13.08 -10.70
N LYS A 193 -16.37 12.77 -11.80
CA LYS A 193 -15.27 13.60 -12.31
C LYS A 193 -15.74 14.40 -13.51
N GLY A 194 -15.57 15.72 -13.46
CA GLY A 194 -15.69 16.58 -14.64
C GLY A 194 -14.49 16.42 -15.56
N GLY A 195 -14.69 16.66 -16.86
CA GLY A 195 -13.62 16.71 -17.85
C GLY A 195 -13.62 18.07 -18.54
N ILE A 196 -12.44 18.57 -18.87
CA ILE A 196 -12.28 19.74 -19.76
C ILE A 196 -11.78 19.24 -21.09
N LEU A 197 -12.49 19.58 -22.13
CA LEU A 197 -12.09 19.29 -23.49
C LEU A 197 -11.53 20.57 -24.09
N PHE A 198 -10.27 20.53 -24.46
CA PHE A 198 -9.57 21.67 -25.07
C PHE A 198 -9.35 21.41 -26.56
N TYR A 199 -9.90 22.26 -27.40
CA TYR A 199 -9.71 22.24 -28.85
C TYR A 199 -8.89 23.47 -29.26
N PRO A 200 -7.59 23.34 -29.45
CA PRO A 200 -6.83 24.39 -30.08
C PRO A 200 -7.24 24.44 -31.57
N PHE A 201 -7.48 25.61 -32.08
CA PHE A 201 -7.74 25.84 -33.51
C PHE A 201 -7.02 27.08 -33.98
N LEU A 202 -6.71 27.12 -35.27
CA LEU A 202 -6.14 28.28 -35.89
C LEU A 202 -7.28 29.14 -36.45
N ASP A 203 -7.54 30.27 -35.81
CA ASP A 203 -8.56 31.25 -36.23
C ASP A 203 -8.05 32.03 -37.44
N LEU A 204 -8.45 31.61 -38.63
CA LEU A 204 -7.99 32.18 -39.90
C LEU A 204 -8.68 33.49 -40.23
N ASN A 205 -9.90 33.70 -39.75
CA ASN A 205 -10.72 34.89 -40.04
C ASN A 205 -10.83 35.86 -38.86
N GLN A 206 -10.14 35.57 -37.73
CA GLN A 206 -10.05 36.38 -36.51
C GLN A 206 -11.42 36.64 -35.84
N ASN A 207 -12.39 35.73 -36.00
CA ASN A 207 -13.70 35.85 -35.40
C ASN A 207 -13.81 35.24 -34.02
N ARG A 208 -12.72 34.60 -33.48
CA ARG A 208 -12.60 33.91 -32.17
C ARG A 208 -13.56 32.74 -32.01
N LYS A 209 -14.02 32.16 -33.10
CA LYS A 209 -14.87 30.95 -33.12
C LYS A 209 -14.27 29.95 -34.07
N ARG A 210 -14.40 28.66 -33.72
CA ARG A 210 -13.95 27.62 -34.63
C ARG A 210 -14.95 27.42 -35.75
N ASP A 211 -14.55 27.73 -36.95
CA ASP A 211 -15.35 27.54 -38.16
C ASP A 211 -15.02 26.21 -38.86
N LYS A 212 -15.90 25.85 -39.82
CA LYS A 212 -15.71 24.62 -40.59
C LYS A 212 -14.50 24.79 -41.50
N GLY A 213 -13.44 24.03 -41.27
CA GLY A 213 -12.16 24.12 -42.01
C GLY A 213 -10.99 24.69 -41.20
N GLU A 214 -11.21 25.22 -40.02
CA GLU A 214 -10.18 25.60 -39.06
C GLU A 214 -9.74 24.42 -38.21
N GLN A 215 -8.44 24.07 -38.28
CA GLN A 215 -7.82 22.95 -37.54
C GLN A 215 -6.84 23.48 -36.50
#